data_3c2aa84ccc189cb818cd547eb7879100
#
_entry.id   3c2aa84ccc189cb818cd547eb7879100
#
_cell.length_a   1.000
_cell.length_b   1.000
_cell.length_c   1.000
_cell.angle_alpha   90.00
_cell.angle_beta   90.00
_cell.angle_gamma   90.00
#
_symmetry.space_group_name_H-M   'P 1'
#
loop_
_entity.id
_entity.type
_entity.pdbx_description
1 polymer ?
#
loop_
_entity_poly.entity_id
_entity_poly.type
_entity_poly.pdbx_seq_one_letter_code
_entity_poly.pdbx_strand_id
1 'polypeptide(L)'
;MNLPPLPARRTLLTTGAAAILTGVTATACSGTSDGSTGPSDASGTSGGTDASPAPPTPSKTAPTGPADFSALAKSLDGSLVRPQDASYPTARQLYNTRFDGLKPAAVAYVRHEADIRECLAFARRTGTPVSIRSGGHSYAGWSSGNGHLVLDVSSLSRVGSGGTIGAGAKLIDVYQGLARNGLTIPGGSCPTVGISGLTLGGGHGVASRAYGLTCDSLTAATLVTADGKTLTVDAENHPDLFWALRGAGNGNFGVVTELTFRTRPVPQTVTAYMSWPWSRARSVVSAWQEWGPAQPDEIWSSAHLAAGPGGGNPTVSVAAFSLGTYGDLQNAVDLLADRIGAPASSVSLRRRSYQESMLVYAGCSGITDAQCHLPGTTPGRTTQGTLQRETYAAASDFYDRSLSPAGVQALLDRTEAFARIPVTASGGGGSIALTALGGAINRVSPQSTAFVHRGSRVLAQYIASWTPGTAGAAQQDWLKNTHAAMRRHASGAAYQNYTNPALTDWRRAYYGSAADRLADLKKRYDPERLFAFPQAL
;
A
#
# COMPACT_ATOMS: atom_id res chain seq x y z
N MET A 1 0.92 30.04 57.31
CA MET A 1 0.27 30.57 56.11
C MET A 1 -0.22 29.41 55.29
N ASN A 2 -1.51 29.14 55.37
CA ASN A 2 -2.16 28.01 54.69
C ASN A 2 -2.64 28.47 53.30
N LEU A 3 -2.19 27.79 52.27
CA LEU A 3 -2.73 27.93 50.90
C LEU A 3 -4.03 27.12 50.78
N PRO A 4 -5.06 27.61 50.10
CA PRO A 4 -6.32 26.90 49.93
C PRO A 4 -6.20 25.76 48.86
N PRO A 5 -7.00 24.68 48.97
CA PRO A 5 -6.98 23.57 48.03
C PRO A 5 -7.69 23.93 46.72
N LEU A 6 -7.12 23.46 45.60
CA LEU A 6 -7.69 23.57 44.26
C LEU A 6 -8.98 22.73 44.14
N PRO A 7 -9.98 23.16 43.38
CA PRO A 7 -11.25 22.46 43.26
C PRO A 7 -11.14 21.18 42.39
N ALA A 8 -11.70 20.11 42.94
CA ALA A 8 -11.85 18.82 42.24
C ALA A 8 -12.77 18.97 41.02
N ARG A 9 -12.26 18.60 39.83
CA ARG A 9 -13.06 18.46 38.60
C ARG A 9 -14.02 17.30 38.74
N ARG A 10 -15.30 17.57 38.76
CA ARG A 10 -16.39 16.59 38.73
C ARG A 10 -16.41 15.85 37.39
N THR A 11 -16.31 14.54 37.45
CA THR A 11 -16.61 13.59 36.38
C THR A 11 -18.10 13.67 36.04
N LEU A 12 -18.44 14.18 34.87
CA LEU A 12 -19.77 14.02 34.30
C LEU A 12 -19.75 12.79 33.40
N LEU A 13 -20.26 11.68 33.93
CA LEU A 13 -20.73 10.54 33.17
C LEU A 13 -22.03 10.93 32.47
N THR A 14 -22.01 11.09 31.16
CA THR A 14 -23.21 11.07 30.33
C THR A 14 -23.15 9.86 29.41
N THR A 15 -24.03 8.93 29.68
CA THR A 15 -24.49 7.86 28.79
C THR A 15 -25.11 8.46 27.54
N GLY A 16 -24.64 8.01 26.36
CA GLY A 16 -25.30 8.29 25.08
C GLY A 16 -24.33 8.57 23.97
N ALA A 17 -24.02 7.53 23.20
CA ALA A 17 -23.79 7.60 21.76
C ALA A 17 -23.02 6.34 21.29
N ALA A 18 -23.79 5.26 21.12
CA ALA A 18 -23.45 4.22 20.18
C ALA A 18 -23.91 4.71 18.79
N ALA A 19 -23.09 5.48 18.10
CA ALA A 19 -23.15 5.76 16.67
C ALA A 19 -22.09 6.83 16.39
N ILE A 20 -21.06 6.49 15.67
CA ILE A 20 -20.00 7.22 14.98
C ILE A 20 -18.66 6.54 15.28
N LEU A 21 -18.53 5.30 14.83
CA LEU A 21 -17.25 4.61 14.66
C LEU A 21 -17.04 4.22 13.18
N THR A 22 -17.67 4.99 12.27
CA THR A 22 -17.45 4.87 10.84
C THR A 22 -16.77 6.14 10.35
N GLY A 23 -15.42 6.12 10.24
CA GLY A 23 -14.79 7.24 9.59
C GLY A 23 -13.31 7.50 9.81
N VAL A 24 -12.54 6.61 10.44
CA VAL A 24 -11.07 6.74 10.44
C VAL A 24 -10.45 5.38 10.24
N THR A 25 -10.69 4.82 9.09
CA THR A 25 -9.95 3.68 8.58
C THR A 25 -8.91 4.20 7.60
N ALA A 26 -7.76 3.56 7.55
CA ALA A 26 -6.76 3.82 6.53
C ALA A 26 -7.47 3.68 5.17
N THR A 27 -7.69 4.78 4.49
CA THR A 27 -8.63 4.97 3.37
C THR A 27 -8.24 4.24 2.08
N ALA A 28 -7.56 3.14 2.20
CA ALA A 28 -7.27 2.22 1.10
C ALA A 28 -7.82 0.80 1.34
N CYS A 29 -8.57 0.55 2.44
CA CYS A 29 -9.03 -0.80 2.79
C CYS A 29 -10.39 -0.86 3.50
N SER A 30 -11.22 0.19 3.47
CA SER A 30 -12.54 0.12 4.08
C SER A 30 -13.60 0.83 3.24
N GLY A 31 -14.39 0.03 2.53
CA GLY A 31 -15.63 0.46 1.89
C GLY A 31 -16.83 0.17 2.80
N THR A 32 -17.64 1.16 3.09
CA THR A 32 -18.99 0.96 3.64
C THR A 32 -19.95 0.66 2.49
N SER A 33 -20.59 -0.49 2.56
CA SER A 33 -21.64 -0.89 1.64
C SER A 33 -23.00 -0.40 2.15
N ASP A 34 -23.72 0.38 1.33
CA ASP A 34 -25.17 0.35 1.33
C ASP A 34 -25.63 -0.05 -0.06
N GLY A 35 -26.41 -1.11 -0.11
CA GLY A 35 -26.90 -1.70 -1.33
C GLY A 35 -28.17 -1.06 -1.83
N SER A 36 -28.28 -0.95 -3.13
CA SER A 36 -29.58 -0.94 -3.82
C SER A 36 -29.39 -1.33 -5.28
N THR A 37 -30.25 -2.23 -5.69
CA THR A 37 -30.35 -2.95 -6.96
C THR A 37 -31.00 -2.14 -8.07
N GLY A 38 -30.59 -2.41 -9.34
CA GLY A 38 -31.42 -2.28 -10.52
C GLY A 38 -30.66 -1.87 -11.80
N PRO A 39 -30.85 -2.59 -12.89
CA PRO A 39 -30.07 -2.44 -14.12
C PRO A 39 -30.71 -1.53 -15.14
N SER A 40 -29.92 -0.93 -16.02
CA SER A 40 -30.38 -0.61 -17.39
C SER A 40 -29.19 -0.36 -18.32
N ASP A 41 -29.26 -1.00 -19.47
CA ASP A 41 -28.40 -0.91 -20.64
C ASP A 41 -28.38 0.49 -21.26
N ALA A 42 -27.24 0.90 -21.77
CA ALA A 42 -27.15 1.66 -23.00
C ALA A 42 -25.73 1.75 -23.55
N SER A 43 -25.59 1.36 -24.78
CA SER A 43 -24.46 1.42 -25.69
C SER A 43 -24.11 2.86 -26.10
N GLY A 44 -22.83 3.16 -26.35
CA GLY A 44 -22.45 4.43 -27.00
C GLY A 44 -20.95 4.51 -27.27
N THR A 45 -20.61 4.50 -28.50
CA THR A 45 -19.38 4.44 -29.28
C THR A 45 -18.35 5.57 -29.06
N SER A 46 -17.09 5.16 -29.19
CA SER A 46 -15.94 5.72 -29.96
C SER A 46 -15.32 7.09 -29.63
N GLY A 47 -14.00 7.06 -29.53
CA GLY A 47 -13.15 8.03 -30.20
C GLY A 47 -12.04 8.67 -29.38
N GLY A 48 -10.80 8.46 -29.78
CA GLY A 48 -9.70 9.36 -29.45
C GLY A 48 -8.46 8.68 -28.85
N THR A 49 -7.63 8.15 -29.72
CA THR A 49 -6.27 7.68 -29.45
C THR A 49 -5.31 8.86 -29.49
N ASP A 50 -4.60 9.13 -28.38
CA ASP A 50 -3.31 9.81 -28.41
C ASP A 50 -2.26 8.84 -27.88
N ALA A 51 -1.47 8.32 -28.80
CA ALA A 51 -0.37 7.42 -28.54
C ALA A 51 0.89 8.22 -28.20
N SER A 52 1.36 8.08 -26.96
CA SER A 52 2.72 8.45 -26.58
C SER A 52 3.71 7.45 -27.19
N PRO A 53 4.90 7.84 -27.66
CA PRO A 53 5.82 6.95 -28.34
C PRO A 53 6.34 5.86 -27.40
N ALA A 54 6.25 4.62 -27.84
CA ALA A 54 6.78 3.45 -27.16
C ALA A 54 8.32 3.51 -27.08
N PRO A 55 8.93 3.06 -25.96
CA PRO A 55 10.38 2.90 -25.89
C PRO A 55 10.88 1.82 -26.86
N PRO A 56 12.15 1.86 -27.30
CA PRO A 56 12.68 0.93 -28.28
C PRO A 56 12.59 -0.51 -27.79
N THR A 57 12.02 -1.35 -28.61
CA THR A 57 11.83 -2.79 -28.36
C THR A 57 13.20 -3.48 -28.42
N PRO A 58 13.65 -4.20 -27.38
CA PRO A 58 14.84 -5.04 -27.48
C PRO A 58 14.60 -6.19 -28.45
N SER A 59 15.66 -6.62 -29.13
CA SER A 59 15.64 -7.75 -30.06
C SER A 59 15.18 -9.02 -29.32
N LYS A 60 13.92 -9.41 -29.51
CA LYS A 60 13.38 -10.63 -28.96
C LYS A 60 13.87 -11.79 -29.82
N THR A 61 14.47 -12.80 -29.20
CA THR A 61 14.58 -14.14 -29.80
C THR A 61 13.19 -14.54 -30.32
N ALA A 62 13.08 -14.88 -31.60
CA ALA A 62 11.77 -15.21 -32.19
C ALA A 62 11.15 -16.40 -31.45
N PRO A 63 9.82 -16.38 -31.15
CA PRO A 63 9.15 -17.47 -30.49
C PRO A 63 9.35 -18.78 -31.27
N THR A 64 9.76 -19.85 -30.59
CA THR A 64 10.09 -21.14 -31.21
C THR A 64 8.88 -22.08 -31.32
N GLY A 65 7.68 -21.66 -30.86
CA GLY A 65 6.46 -22.47 -30.95
C GLY A 65 5.23 -21.80 -30.39
N PRO A 66 4.04 -22.34 -30.68
CA PRO A 66 2.79 -21.85 -30.13
C PRO A 66 2.73 -22.05 -28.60
N ALA A 67 1.97 -21.19 -27.92
CA ALA A 67 1.79 -21.24 -26.47
C ALA A 67 0.82 -22.39 -26.09
N ASP A 68 1.38 -23.56 -25.70
CA ASP A 68 0.58 -24.67 -25.18
C ASP A 68 0.47 -24.64 -23.65
N PHE A 69 -0.55 -23.91 -23.17
CA PHE A 69 -0.85 -23.83 -21.74
C PHE A 69 -1.32 -25.17 -21.14
N SER A 70 -1.74 -26.14 -21.94
CA SER A 70 -2.11 -27.47 -21.43
C SER A 70 -0.87 -28.31 -21.09
N ALA A 71 0.19 -28.18 -21.88
CA ALA A 71 1.48 -28.78 -21.57
C ALA A 71 2.09 -28.12 -20.32
N LEU A 72 2.06 -26.77 -20.23
CA LEU A 72 2.51 -26.06 -19.04
C LEU A 72 1.75 -26.51 -17.79
N ALA A 73 0.41 -26.64 -17.85
CA ALA A 73 -0.38 -27.07 -16.71
C ALA A 73 0.03 -28.43 -16.15
N LYS A 74 0.50 -29.33 -17.02
CA LYS A 74 0.97 -30.70 -16.64
C LYS A 74 2.37 -30.71 -16.03
N SER A 75 3.18 -29.66 -16.29
CA SER A 75 4.56 -29.58 -15.78
C SER A 75 4.65 -28.84 -14.41
N LEU A 76 3.54 -28.29 -13.91
CA LEU A 76 3.50 -27.60 -12.64
C LEU A 76 2.98 -28.52 -11.52
N ASP A 77 3.61 -28.47 -10.36
CA ASP A 77 3.07 -29.01 -9.11
C ASP A 77 2.00 -28.08 -8.50
N GLY A 78 2.04 -26.80 -8.87
CA GLY A 78 1.01 -25.80 -8.61
C GLY A 78 -0.21 -25.96 -9.52
N SER A 79 -1.02 -24.93 -9.61
CA SER A 79 -2.19 -24.93 -10.50
C SER A 79 -2.10 -23.83 -11.54
N LEU A 80 -2.54 -24.13 -12.77
CA LEU A 80 -2.68 -23.16 -13.86
C LEU A 80 -4.17 -22.93 -14.15
N VAL A 81 -4.65 -21.71 -13.96
CA VAL A 81 -6.03 -21.32 -14.24
C VAL A 81 -6.06 -20.56 -15.57
N ARG A 82 -6.89 -21.04 -16.51
CA ARG A 82 -7.01 -20.55 -17.89
C ARG A 82 -8.40 -19.92 -18.13
N PRO A 83 -8.62 -19.17 -19.19
CA PRO A 83 -9.91 -18.51 -19.47
C PRO A 83 -11.14 -19.39 -19.45
N GLN A 84 -11.01 -20.67 -19.81
CA GLN A 84 -12.10 -21.66 -19.82
C GLN A 84 -12.37 -22.31 -18.46
N ASP A 85 -11.52 -22.10 -17.46
CA ASP A 85 -11.66 -22.74 -16.16
C ASP A 85 -12.65 -21.94 -15.27
N ALA A 86 -13.49 -22.63 -14.51
CA ALA A 86 -14.55 -22.03 -13.68
C ALA A 86 -14.00 -21.02 -12.63
N SER A 87 -12.76 -21.20 -12.18
CA SER A 87 -12.12 -20.29 -11.23
C SER A 87 -11.50 -19.04 -11.89
N TYR A 88 -11.44 -18.96 -13.22
CA TYR A 88 -10.78 -17.86 -13.92
C TYR A 88 -11.35 -16.47 -13.58
N PRO A 89 -12.68 -16.27 -13.48
CA PRO A 89 -13.24 -14.96 -13.09
C PRO A 89 -12.68 -14.44 -11.77
N THR A 90 -12.43 -15.32 -10.79
CA THR A 90 -11.80 -14.96 -9.52
C THR A 90 -10.28 -14.87 -9.62
N ALA A 91 -9.64 -15.80 -10.31
CA ALA A 91 -8.18 -15.88 -10.42
C ALA A 91 -7.58 -14.66 -11.13
N ARG A 92 -8.25 -14.09 -12.12
CA ARG A 92 -7.76 -12.90 -12.87
C ARG A 92 -7.88 -11.58 -12.10
N GLN A 93 -8.65 -11.52 -11.00
CA GLN A 93 -8.91 -10.30 -10.25
C GLN A 93 -7.66 -9.77 -9.55
N LEU A 94 -7.50 -8.45 -9.59
CA LEU A 94 -6.64 -7.69 -8.70
C LEU A 94 -7.48 -7.10 -7.56
N TYR A 95 -6.85 -6.56 -6.51
CA TYR A 95 -7.59 -5.89 -5.43
C TYR A 95 -8.40 -4.68 -5.94
N ASN A 96 -7.79 -3.88 -6.82
CA ASN A 96 -8.44 -2.71 -7.41
C ASN A 96 -9.32 -3.12 -8.59
N THR A 97 -10.64 -2.97 -8.45
CA THR A 97 -11.64 -3.42 -9.43
C THR A 97 -11.59 -2.67 -10.77
N ARG A 98 -10.94 -1.49 -10.82
CA ARG A 98 -10.73 -0.77 -12.10
C ARG A 98 -9.95 -1.58 -13.14
N PHE A 99 -9.26 -2.63 -12.70
CA PHE A 99 -8.50 -3.54 -13.55
C PHE A 99 -9.24 -4.85 -13.88
N ASP A 100 -10.51 -4.97 -13.56
CA ASP A 100 -11.30 -6.19 -13.84
C ASP A 100 -11.49 -6.47 -15.34
N GLY A 101 -11.21 -5.47 -16.19
CA GLY A 101 -11.15 -5.64 -17.64
C GLY A 101 -9.93 -6.42 -18.15
N LEU A 102 -8.88 -6.62 -17.34
CA LEU A 102 -7.69 -7.35 -17.75
C LEU A 102 -7.99 -8.83 -17.98
N LYS A 103 -7.42 -9.39 -19.06
CA LYS A 103 -7.62 -10.77 -19.49
C LYS A 103 -6.26 -11.47 -19.65
N PRO A 104 -5.62 -11.93 -18.56
CA PRO A 104 -4.39 -12.70 -18.65
C PRO A 104 -4.63 -14.01 -19.43
N ALA A 105 -3.60 -14.49 -20.14
CA ALA A 105 -3.67 -15.77 -20.85
C ALA A 105 -3.80 -16.95 -19.89
N ALA A 106 -3.14 -16.87 -18.73
CA ALA A 106 -3.29 -17.81 -17.63
C ALA A 106 -2.79 -17.21 -16.31
N VAL A 107 -3.21 -17.81 -15.19
CA VAL A 107 -2.70 -17.53 -13.84
C VAL A 107 -2.10 -18.81 -13.28
N ALA A 108 -0.78 -18.83 -13.06
CA ALA A 108 -0.04 -19.91 -12.44
C ALA A 108 0.11 -19.64 -10.92
N TYR A 109 -0.56 -20.40 -10.09
CA TYR A 109 -0.36 -20.43 -8.65
C TYR A 109 0.80 -21.37 -8.32
N VAL A 110 2.01 -20.79 -8.23
CA VAL A 110 3.25 -21.53 -8.04
C VAL A 110 3.41 -21.99 -6.59
N ARG A 111 3.94 -23.21 -6.39
CA ARG A 111 4.14 -23.83 -5.07
C ARG A 111 5.61 -23.87 -4.64
N HIS A 112 6.54 -23.75 -5.57
CA HIS A 112 7.99 -23.75 -5.35
C HIS A 112 8.74 -23.17 -6.55
N GLU A 113 10.05 -23.09 -6.46
CA GLU A 113 10.92 -22.47 -7.47
C GLU A 113 10.92 -23.24 -8.80
N ALA A 114 10.67 -24.57 -8.80
CA ALA A 114 10.59 -25.35 -10.04
C ALA A 114 9.41 -24.89 -10.90
N ASP A 115 8.23 -24.66 -10.32
CA ASP A 115 7.08 -24.12 -11.05
C ASP A 115 7.40 -22.77 -11.71
N ILE A 116 8.13 -21.91 -10.97
CA ILE A 116 8.54 -20.60 -11.49
C ILE A 116 9.49 -20.78 -12.68
N ARG A 117 10.49 -21.68 -12.59
CA ARG A 117 11.41 -21.97 -13.69
C ARG A 117 10.68 -22.45 -14.93
N GLU A 118 9.71 -23.37 -14.77
CA GLU A 118 8.88 -23.86 -15.88
C GLU A 118 8.08 -22.71 -16.53
N CYS A 119 7.44 -21.84 -15.73
CA CYS A 119 6.72 -20.67 -16.23
C CYS A 119 7.63 -19.70 -16.98
N LEU A 120 8.83 -19.40 -16.45
CA LEU A 120 9.78 -18.49 -17.09
C LEU A 120 10.37 -19.10 -18.38
N ALA A 121 10.67 -20.40 -18.39
CA ALA A 121 11.11 -21.12 -19.59
C ALA A 121 10.01 -21.14 -20.66
N PHE A 122 8.76 -21.41 -20.28
CA PHE A 122 7.60 -21.29 -21.14
C PHE A 122 7.47 -19.89 -21.74
N ALA A 123 7.51 -18.85 -20.91
CA ALA A 123 7.38 -17.47 -21.33
C ALA A 123 8.46 -17.06 -22.36
N ARG A 124 9.73 -17.44 -22.12
CA ARG A 124 10.82 -17.20 -23.08
C ARG A 124 10.60 -17.92 -24.40
N ARG A 125 10.25 -19.22 -24.36
CA ARG A 125 10.06 -20.05 -25.57
C ARG A 125 8.90 -19.56 -26.43
N THR A 126 7.82 -19.05 -25.81
CA THR A 126 6.58 -18.68 -26.51
C THR A 126 6.47 -17.16 -26.75
N GLY A 127 7.33 -16.35 -26.16
CA GLY A 127 7.21 -14.89 -26.18
C GLY A 127 6.03 -14.37 -25.32
N THR A 128 5.46 -15.21 -24.44
CA THR A 128 4.35 -14.81 -23.58
C THR A 128 4.83 -13.79 -22.52
N PRO A 129 4.24 -12.60 -22.42
CA PRO A 129 4.63 -11.64 -21.40
C PRO A 129 4.29 -12.15 -19.99
N VAL A 130 5.11 -11.77 -19.01
CA VAL A 130 5.00 -12.22 -17.62
C VAL A 130 4.56 -11.07 -16.71
N SER A 131 3.71 -11.39 -15.74
CA SER A 131 3.44 -10.52 -14.58
C SER A 131 3.64 -11.31 -13.28
N ILE A 132 4.22 -10.67 -12.27
CA ILE A 132 4.42 -11.27 -10.94
C ILE A 132 3.35 -10.73 -10.00
N ARG A 133 2.69 -11.63 -9.26
CA ARG A 133 1.61 -11.26 -8.33
C ARG A 133 1.79 -11.92 -6.97
N SER A 134 1.68 -11.13 -5.90
CA SER A 134 1.53 -11.59 -4.51
C SER A 134 0.11 -11.25 -4.02
N GLY A 135 -0.11 -10.09 -3.35
CA GLY A 135 -1.43 -9.65 -2.91
C GLY A 135 -2.31 -9.04 -4.00
N GLY A 136 -1.78 -8.73 -5.19
CA GLY A 136 -2.55 -8.10 -6.27
C GLY A 136 -2.93 -6.63 -6.02
N HIS A 137 -2.22 -5.93 -5.13
CA HIS A 137 -2.47 -4.55 -4.74
C HIS A 137 -1.73 -3.50 -5.58
N SER A 138 -1.16 -3.86 -6.74
CA SER A 138 -0.52 -2.89 -7.62
C SER A 138 -1.48 -1.74 -7.97
N TYR A 139 -1.11 -0.52 -7.65
CA TYR A 139 -1.91 0.68 -7.92
C TYR A 139 -2.08 0.95 -9.41
N ALA A 140 -1.13 0.47 -10.21
CA ALA A 140 -1.15 0.57 -11.67
C ALA A 140 -1.65 -0.71 -12.38
N GLY A 141 -2.01 -1.77 -11.61
CA GLY A 141 -2.51 -3.04 -12.16
C GLY A 141 -1.44 -3.93 -12.79
N TRP A 142 -0.16 -3.61 -12.66
CA TRP A 142 0.94 -4.29 -13.38
C TRP A 142 1.28 -5.69 -12.83
N SER A 143 0.63 -6.14 -11.77
CA SER A 143 0.68 -7.55 -11.34
C SER A 143 -0.26 -8.46 -12.16
N SER A 144 -0.78 -7.97 -13.27
CA SER A 144 -1.54 -8.69 -14.31
C SER A 144 -1.39 -7.95 -15.63
N GLY A 145 -1.92 -8.52 -16.74
CA GLY A 145 -1.91 -7.88 -18.05
C GLY A 145 -2.69 -8.70 -19.09
N ASN A 146 -3.14 -8.07 -20.17
CA ASN A 146 -3.82 -8.76 -21.25
C ASN A 146 -2.86 -9.71 -21.97
N GLY A 147 -3.20 -10.99 -22.06
CA GLY A 147 -2.35 -12.02 -22.68
C GLY A 147 -1.13 -12.43 -21.83
N HIS A 148 -0.95 -11.89 -20.61
CA HIS A 148 0.17 -12.25 -19.74
C HIS A 148 -0.02 -13.64 -19.10
N LEU A 149 1.08 -14.33 -18.86
CA LEU A 149 1.17 -15.39 -17.86
C LEU A 149 1.42 -14.72 -16.51
N VAL A 150 0.44 -14.80 -15.61
CA VAL A 150 0.58 -14.27 -14.24
C VAL A 150 1.19 -15.34 -13.35
N LEU A 151 2.38 -15.10 -12.82
CA LEU A 151 3.01 -15.92 -11.79
C LEU A 151 2.53 -15.41 -10.43
N ASP A 152 1.61 -16.15 -9.81
CA ASP A 152 1.03 -15.80 -8.51
C ASP A 152 1.68 -16.64 -7.41
N VAL A 153 2.35 -15.96 -6.50
CA VAL A 153 3.07 -16.59 -5.38
C VAL A 153 2.19 -16.79 -4.13
N SER A 154 0.88 -16.56 -4.21
CA SER A 154 -0.02 -16.64 -3.03
C SER A 154 -0.04 -18.02 -2.36
N SER A 155 0.34 -19.11 -3.07
CA SER A 155 0.49 -20.43 -2.45
C SER A 155 1.72 -20.53 -1.53
N LEU A 156 2.70 -19.64 -1.69
CA LEU A 156 3.89 -19.56 -0.84
C LEU A 156 3.58 -18.68 0.39
N SER A 157 2.67 -19.13 1.26
CA SER A 157 2.09 -18.32 2.35
C SER A 157 2.56 -18.70 3.75
N ARG A 158 3.56 -19.58 3.88
CA ARG A 158 4.06 -20.03 5.18
C ARG A 158 4.62 -18.84 5.97
N VAL A 159 4.29 -18.77 7.27
CA VAL A 159 4.88 -17.84 8.24
C VAL A 159 5.63 -18.68 9.29
N GLY A 160 6.96 -18.65 9.22
CA GLY A 160 7.83 -19.37 10.15
C GLY A 160 8.01 -18.61 11.46
N SER A 161 8.27 -19.34 12.54
CA SER A 161 8.41 -18.79 13.91
C SER A 161 9.61 -17.84 14.07
N GLY A 162 10.62 -17.95 13.22
CA GLY A 162 11.84 -17.13 13.25
C GLY A 162 11.85 -15.93 12.32
N GLY A 163 10.71 -15.60 11.66
CA GLY A 163 10.63 -14.47 10.74
C GLY A 163 10.92 -14.82 9.28
N THR A 164 11.04 -16.09 8.93
CA THR A 164 11.09 -16.56 7.54
C THR A 164 9.66 -16.69 7.01
N ILE A 165 9.34 -15.96 5.94
CA ILE A 165 7.97 -15.77 5.45
C ILE A 165 7.94 -16.01 3.94
N GLY A 166 7.02 -16.85 3.50
CA GLY A 166 6.75 -17.07 2.08
C GLY A 166 6.22 -15.81 1.39
N ALA A 167 6.68 -15.54 0.19
CA ALA A 167 6.45 -14.29 -0.55
C ALA A 167 4.97 -13.99 -0.83
N GLY A 168 4.09 -14.99 -0.77
CA GLY A 168 2.65 -14.88 -1.01
C GLY A 168 1.81 -14.59 0.24
N ALA A 169 2.39 -14.64 1.45
CA ALA A 169 1.67 -14.40 2.69
C ALA A 169 1.02 -13.01 2.68
N LYS A 170 -0.23 -12.94 3.15
CA LYS A 170 -0.94 -11.67 3.33
C LYS A 170 -0.53 -11.06 4.68
N LEU A 171 -0.59 -9.73 4.79
CA LEU A 171 -0.15 -9.06 6.01
C LEU A 171 -0.91 -9.52 7.25
N ILE A 172 -2.21 -9.82 7.12
CA ILE A 172 -2.98 -10.36 8.25
C ILE A 172 -2.40 -11.69 8.73
N ASP A 173 -2.05 -12.61 7.81
CA ASP A 173 -1.46 -13.90 8.15
C ASP A 173 -0.06 -13.74 8.76
N VAL A 174 0.72 -12.75 8.27
CA VAL A 174 2.04 -12.43 8.79
C VAL A 174 1.94 -11.97 10.25
N TYR A 175 1.07 -11.01 10.55
CA TYR A 175 0.90 -10.50 11.91
C TYR A 175 0.41 -11.60 12.86
N GLN A 176 -0.55 -12.40 12.44
CA GLN A 176 -1.07 -13.50 13.26
C GLN A 176 -0.04 -14.61 13.46
N GLY A 177 0.64 -15.00 12.38
CA GLY A 177 1.65 -16.07 12.43
C GLY A 177 2.83 -15.71 13.34
N LEU A 178 3.31 -14.48 13.26
CA LEU A 178 4.39 -14.00 14.12
C LEU A 178 3.93 -13.79 15.58
N ALA A 179 2.73 -13.24 15.79
CA ALA A 179 2.21 -12.95 17.12
C ALA A 179 2.03 -14.21 17.98
N ARG A 180 1.78 -15.39 17.38
CA ARG A 180 1.75 -16.69 18.10
C ARG A 180 3.06 -17.01 18.80
N ASN A 181 4.16 -16.42 18.34
CA ASN A 181 5.49 -16.56 18.93
C ASN A 181 5.93 -15.28 19.69
N GLY A 182 4.99 -14.37 19.97
CA GLY A 182 5.29 -13.09 20.62
C GLY A 182 6.13 -12.13 19.77
N LEU A 183 6.11 -12.27 18.43
CA LEU A 183 6.95 -11.54 17.50
C LEU A 183 6.13 -10.69 16.52
N THR A 184 6.77 -9.69 15.94
CA THR A 184 6.24 -8.88 14.83
C THR A 184 7.37 -8.33 13.94
N ILE A 185 6.97 -7.72 12.82
CA ILE A 185 7.81 -6.90 11.94
C ILE A 185 7.10 -5.57 11.65
N PRO A 186 7.82 -4.48 11.34
CA PRO A 186 7.17 -3.28 10.81
C PRO A 186 6.60 -3.59 9.42
N GLY A 187 5.34 -3.25 9.20
CA GLY A 187 4.67 -3.49 7.92
C GLY A 187 3.44 -2.62 7.77
N GLY A 188 2.79 -2.69 6.61
CA GLY A 188 1.56 -1.96 6.31
C GLY A 188 0.35 -2.48 7.06
N SER A 189 -0.76 -1.78 6.99
CA SER A 189 -2.00 -2.10 7.71
C SER A 189 -3.03 -2.85 6.88
N CYS A 190 -3.00 -2.76 5.55
CA CYS A 190 -3.99 -3.44 4.69
C CYS A 190 -3.86 -4.96 4.77
N PRO A 191 -4.89 -5.71 5.22
CA PRO A 191 -4.77 -7.12 5.58
C PRO A 191 -4.46 -8.03 4.38
N THR A 192 -4.95 -7.69 3.19
CA THR A 192 -4.82 -8.50 1.97
C THR A 192 -3.61 -8.14 1.10
N VAL A 193 -2.82 -7.15 1.50
CA VAL A 193 -1.56 -6.82 0.84
C VAL A 193 -0.56 -7.98 1.01
N GLY A 194 0.12 -8.36 -0.07
CA GLY A 194 1.15 -9.38 -0.04
C GLY A 194 2.46 -8.84 0.52
N ILE A 195 3.09 -9.60 1.41
CA ILE A 195 4.33 -9.22 2.10
C ILE A 195 5.46 -8.88 1.13
N SER A 196 5.61 -9.63 0.03
CA SER A 196 6.72 -9.39 -0.90
C SER A 196 6.57 -8.07 -1.65
N GLY A 197 5.38 -7.77 -2.22
CA GLY A 197 5.16 -6.51 -2.92
C GLY A 197 5.37 -5.30 -2.01
N LEU A 198 4.91 -5.38 -0.76
CA LEU A 198 5.13 -4.33 0.24
C LEU A 198 6.62 -4.12 0.53
N THR A 199 7.33 -5.20 0.88
CA THR A 199 8.74 -5.16 1.33
C THR A 199 9.66 -4.68 0.23
N LEU A 200 9.49 -5.21 -0.99
CA LEU A 200 10.38 -4.95 -2.12
C LEU A 200 10.37 -3.49 -2.59
N GLY A 201 9.32 -2.73 -2.29
CA GLY A 201 9.25 -1.30 -2.55
C GLY A 201 9.48 -0.41 -1.32
N GLY A 202 9.83 -1.00 -0.18
CA GLY A 202 10.06 -0.29 1.09
C GLY A 202 9.17 -0.80 2.21
N GLY A 203 7.88 -0.50 2.17
CA GLY A 203 6.89 -0.91 3.18
C GLY A 203 6.89 0.00 4.41
N HIS A 204 5.88 0.86 4.55
CA HIS A 204 5.68 1.67 5.74
C HIS A 204 4.39 1.30 6.47
N GLY A 205 4.33 1.59 7.75
CA GLY A 205 3.16 1.40 8.60
C GLY A 205 3.35 2.06 9.96
N VAL A 206 2.43 1.76 10.89
CA VAL A 206 2.33 2.44 12.18
C VAL A 206 3.55 2.23 13.11
N ALA A 207 4.32 1.16 12.91
CA ALA A 207 5.54 0.87 13.68
C ALA A 207 6.82 1.36 12.98
N SER A 208 6.74 1.98 11.80
CA SER A 208 7.93 2.26 10.99
C SER A 208 8.83 3.35 11.59
N ARG A 209 8.29 4.30 12.33
CA ARG A 209 9.12 5.31 13.01
C ARG A 209 10.04 4.66 14.07
N ALA A 210 9.53 3.66 14.78
CA ALA A 210 10.30 2.94 15.80
C ALA A 210 11.25 1.90 15.21
N TYR A 211 10.83 1.17 14.17
CA TYR A 211 11.53 -0.04 13.72
C TYR A 211 12.12 0.06 12.30
N GLY A 212 11.89 1.14 11.58
CA GLY A 212 12.25 1.30 10.17
C GLY A 212 11.15 0.82 9.23
N LEU A 213 11.40 0.88 7.94
CA LEU A 213 10.54 0.31 6.91
C LEU A 213 10.58 -1.23 6.97
N THR A 214 9.63 -1.89 6.33
CA THR A 214 9.60 -3.37 6.24
C THR A 214 10.91 -3.89 5.62
N CYS A 215 11.40 -3.24 4.56
CA CYS A 215 12.66 -3.60 3.90
C CYS A 215 13.92 -3.40 4.78
N ASP A 216 13.85 -2.56 5.82
CA ASP A 216 14.96 -2.36 6.77
C ASP A 216 15.08 -3.52 7.77
N SER A 217 14.01 -4.28 7.94
CA SER A 217 14.00 -5.51 8.73
C SER A 217 14.35 -6.75 7.92
N LEU A 218 14.39 -6.67 6.57
CA LEU A 218 14.77 -7.78 5.70
C LEU A 218 16.25 -8.12 5.89
N THR A 219 16.55 -9.40 6.15
CA THR A 219 17.92 -9.92 6.31
C THR A 219 18.35 -10.83 5.18
N ALA A 220 17.42 -11.53 4.54
CA ALA A 220 17.67 -12.34 3.35
C ALA A 220 16.41 -12.49 2.50
N ALA A 221 16.58 -12.85 1.24
CA ALA A 221 15.49 -13.23 0.35
C ALA A 221 15.95 -14.35 -0.59
N THR A 222 15.01 -15.25 -0.94
CA THR A 222 15.19 -16.23 -2.01
C THR A 222 14.35 -15.83 -3.21
N LEU A 223 14.93 -15.88 -4.40
CA LEU A 223 14.24 -15.53 -5.65
C LEU A 223 14.72 -16.36 -6.83
N VAL A 224 13.85 -16.49 -7.83
CA VAL A 224 14.19 -17.05 -9.15
C VAL A 224 14.39 -15.90 -10.13
N THR A 225 15.60 -15.78 -10.68
CA THR A 225 15.99 -14.74 -11.64
C THR A 225 15.47 -15.02 -13.06
N ALA A 226 15.59 -14.06 -13.97
CA ALA A 226 15.09 -14.18 -15.34
C ALA A 226 15.72 -15.38 -16.12
N ASP A 227 16.95 -15.76 -15.81
CA ASP A 227 17.64 -16.94 -16.40
C ASP A 227 17.26 -18.28 -15.74
N GLY A 228 16.35 -18.26 -14.74
CA GLY A 228 15.86 -19.43 -14.04
C GLY A 228 16.73 -19.91 -12.87
N LYS A 229 17.77 -19.17 -12.50
CA LYS A 229 18.59 -19.51 -11.32
C LYS A 229 17.86 -19.14 -10.05
N THR A 230 17.92 -20.02 -9.06
CA THR A 230 17.48 -19.71 -7.70
C THR A 230 18.66 -19.12 -6.92
N LEU A 231 18.47 -17.93 -6.38
CA LEU A 231 19.47 -17.22 -5.58
C LEU A 231 18.91 -16.96 -4.18
N THR A 232 19.73 -17.19 -3.16
CA THR A 232 19.55 -16.62 -1.83
C THR A 232 20.45 -15.41 -1.72
N VAL A 233 19.88 -14.28 -1.38
CA VAL A 233 20.55 -12.98 -1.36
C VAL A 233 20.48 -12.35 0.04
N ASP A 234 21.58 -11.83 0.52
CA ASP A 234 21.73 -11.19 1.82
C ASP A 234 22.88 -10.17 1.79
N ALA A 235 23.37 -9.72 2.94
CA ALA A 235 24.45 -8.75 3.04
C ALA A 235 25.80 -9.29 2.52
N GLU A 236 25.98 -10.61 2.48
CA GLU A 236 27.23 -11.29 2.10
C GLU A 236 27.11 -11.93 0.71
N ASN A 237 25.93 -12.48 0.40
CA ASN A 237 25.64 -13.18 -0.85
C ASN A 237 24.82 -12.29 -1.79
N HIS A 238 25.38 -11.95 -2.96
CA HIS A 238 24.75 -11.03 -3.93
C HIS A 238 24.30 -9.69 -3.30
N PRO A 239 25.18 -8.98 -2.56
CA PRO A 239 24.82 -7.80 -1.77
C PRO A 239 24.24 -6.64 -2.61
N ASP A 240 24.61 -6.55 -3.88
CA ASP A 240 24.10 -5.57 -4.82
C ASP A 240 22.62 -5.84 -5.18
N LEU A 241 22.26 -7.11 -5.41
CA LEU A 241 20.87 -7.50 -5.63
C LEU A 241 20.05 -7.37 -4.36
N PHE A 242 20.59 -7.78 -3.20
CA PHE A 242 19.95 -7.59 -1.91
C PHE A 242 19.68 -6.11 -1.60
N TRP A 243 20.64 -5.22 -1.95
CA TRP A 243 20.45 -3.77 -1.87
C TRP A 243 19.28 -3.31 -2.73
N ALA A 244 19.19 -3.78 -3.99
CA ALA A 244 18.13 -3.41 -4.92
C ALA A 244 16.74 -3.91 -4.47
N LEU A 245 16.65 -5.12 -3.90
CA LEU A 245 15.40 -5.67 -3.38
C LEU A 245 14.81 -4.84 -2.22
N ARG A 246 15.63 -4.05 -1.54
CA ARG A 246 15.20 -3.19 -0.43
C ARG A 246 14.80 -1.79 -0.90
N GLY A 247 13.78 -1.72 -1.78
CA GLY A 247 13.19 -0.46 -2.26
C GLY A 247 12.92 -0.39 -3.75
N ALA A 248 13.51 -1.29 -4.58
CA ALA A 248 13.29 -1.33 -6.03
C ALA A 248 13.05 -2.75 -6.57
N GLY A 249 12.76 -3.71 -5.68
CA GLY A 249 12.61 -5.11 -6.06
C GLY A 249 11.29 -5.46 -6.74
N ASN A 250 10.30 -4.57 -6.74
CA ASN A 250 8.94 -4.85 -7.21
C ASN A 250 8.91 -5.29 -8.69
N GLY A 251 8.96 -6.61 -8.94
CA GLY A 251 8.86 -7.18 -10.28
C GLY A 251 10.03 -6.87 -11.22
N ASN A 252 11.16 -6.34 -10.72
CA ASN A 252 12.27 -5.90 -11.58
C ASN A 252 13.36 -6.94 -11.79
N PHE A 253 13.66 -7.79 -10.79
CA PHE A 253 14.87 -8.62 -10.80
C PHE A 253 14.62 -10.12 -10.74
N GLY A 254 13.41 -10.54 -10.43
CA GLY A 254 13.05 -11.95 -10.29
C GLY A 254 11.76 -12.15 -9.52
N VAL A 255 11.37 -13.40 -9.39
CA VAL A 255 10.21 -13.85 -8.62
C VAL A 255 10.69 -14.26 -7.23
N VAL A 256 10.42 -13.44 -6.22
CA VAL A 256 10.77 -13.75 -4.83
C VAL A 256 9.84 -14.85 -4.32
N THR A 257 10.41 -15.85 -3.64
CA THR A 257 9.70 -17.00 -3.07
C THR A 257 9.67 -16.98 -1.55
N GLU A 258 10.70 -16.43 -0.92
CA GLU A 258 10.83 -16.36 0.53
C GLU A 258 11.57 -15.09 0.96
N LEU A 259 11.20 -14.57 2.14
CA LEU A 259 11.78 -13.41 2.78
C LEU A 259 12.11 -13.75 4.25
N THR A 260 13.30 -13.41 4.72
CA THR A 260 13.69 -13.57 6.13
C THR A 260 13.85 -12.20 6.77
N PHE A 261 13.20 -12.01 7.91
CA PHE A 261 13.16 -10.73 8.62
C PHE A 261 13.79 -10.83 10.01
N ARG A 262 14.44 -9.75 10.42
CA ARG A 262 14.72 -9.48 11.83
C ARG A 262 13.40 -9.10 12.51
N THR A 263 12.91 -9.99 13.36
CA THR A 263 11.68 -9.79 14.13
C THR A 263 11.90 -8.94 15.37
N ARG A 264 10.81 -8.46 15.95
CA ARG A 264 10.76 -7.71 17.21
C ARG A 264 9.73 -8.34 18.14
N PRO A 265 9.93 -8.29 19.48
CA PRO A 265 8.89 -8.65 20.42
C PRO A 265 7.63 -7.79 20.21
N VAL A 266 6.43 -8.37 20.37
CA VAL A 266 5.18 -7.60 20.33
C VAL A 266 5.01 -6.79 21.62
N PRO A 267 4.93 -5.45 21.54
CA PRO A 267 4.69 -4.60 22.70
C PRO A 267 3.20 -4.47 23.01
N GLN A 268 2.89 -3.91 24.17
CA GLN A 268 1.60 -3.23 24.37
C GLN A 268 1.60 -1.94 23.57
N THR A 269 0.43 -1.52 23.13
CA THR A 269 0.31 -0.35 22.26
C THR A 269 -0.79 0.58 22.75
N VAL A 270 -0.74 1.82 22.30
CA VAL A 270 -1.81 2.79 22.51
C VAL A 270 -2.19 3.39 21.17
N THR A 271 -3.48 3.45 20.88
CA THR A 271 -4.02 4.10 19.67
C THR A 271 -4.80 5.34 20.06
N ALA A 272 -4.66 6.42 19.28
CA ALA A 272 -5.45 7.63 19.43
C ALA A 272 -6.09 8.01 18.09
N TYR A 273 -7.37 8.39 18.14
CA TYR A 273 -8.10 8.96 17.01
C TYR A 273 -8.74 10.27 17.46
N MET A 274 -8.48 11.33 16.73
CA MET A 274 -8.91 12.68 17.05
C MET A 274 -9.55 13.32 15.82
N SER A 275 -10.60 14.12 16.01
CA SER A 275 -11.20 14.89 14.93
C SER A 275 -11.52 16.31 15.38
N TRP A 276 -11.54 17.22 14.41
CA TRP A 276 -11.92 18.63 14.59
C TRP A 276 -12.93 19.02 13.51
N PRO A 277 -13.72 20.07 13.74
CA PRO A 277 -14.58 20.62 12.69
C PRO A 277 -13.73 21.16 11.54
N TRP A 278 -14.24 21.10 10.31
CA TRP A 278 -13.51 21.53 9.10
C TRP A 278 -12.99 22.98 9.19
N SER A 279 -13.70 23.85 9.90
CA SER A 279 -13.25 25.23 10.16
C SER A 279 -11.88 25.32 10.87
N ARG A 280 -11.42 24.23 11.50
CA ARG A 280 -10.10 24.13 12.14
C ARG A 280 -9.05 23.43 11.26
N ALA A 281 -9.41 22.95 10.07
CA ALA A 281 -8.54 22.14 9.24
C ALA A 281 -7.17 22.80 8.97
N ARG A 282 -7.14 24.12 8.73
CA ARG A 282 -5.90 24.88 8.58
C ARG A 282 -5.00 24.75 9.81
N SER A 283 -5.54 25.04 11.00
CA SER A 283 -4.79 24.96 12.26
C SER A 283 -4.32 23.53 12.54
N VAL A 284 -5.17 22.54 12.27
CA VAL A 284 -4.84 21.11 12.44
C VAL A 284 -3.67 20.71 11.55
N VAL A 285 -3.72 20.99 10.24
CA VAL A 285 -2.64 20.65 9.32
C VAL A 285 -1.36 21.39 9.67
N SER A 286 -1.44 22.70 9.95
CA SER A 286 -0.27 23.51 10.29
C SER A 286 0.40 23.04 11.58
N ALA A 287 -0.37 22.70 12.61
CA ALA A 287 0.17 22.18 13.87
C ALA A 287 0.73 20.76 13.71
N TRP A 288 -0.03 19.88 13.03
CA TRP A 288 0.35 18.47 12.88
C TRP A 288 1.65 18.27 12.08
N GLN A 289 1.87 19.02 11.02
CA GLN A 289 3.08 18.86 10.17
C GLN A 289 4.39 19.18 10.92
N GLU A 290 4.31 19.99 11.99
CA GLU A 290 5.45 20.23 12.88
C GLU A 290 5.47 19.23 14.03
N TRP A 291 4.31 18.90 14.59
CA TRP A 291 4.17 18.01 15.72
C TRP A 291 4.46 16.55 15.36
N GLY A 292 3.87 16.02 14.28
CA GLY A 292 3.92 14.59 13.94
C GLY A 292 5.33 14.06 13.68
N PRO A 293 6.14 14.66 12.77
CA PRO A 293 7.51 14.24 12.53
C PRO A 293 8.46 14.46 13.72
N ALA A 294 8.13 15.37 14.64
CA ALA A 294 8.96 15.71 15.81
C ALA A 294 8.70 14.82 17.03
N GLN A 295 7.72 13.91 16.96
CA GLN A 295 7.44 13.00 18.07
C GLN A 295 8.59 12.01 18.31
N PRO A 296 8.72 11.45 19.53
CA PRO A 296 9.59 10.30 19.77
C PRO A 296 9.32 9.16 18.78
N ASP A 297 10.30 8.32 18.57
CA ASP A 297 10.24 7.24 17.56
C ASP A 297 9.07 6.28 17.79
N GLU A 298 8.71 6.06 19.04
CA GLU A 298 7.62 5.18 19.46
C GLU A 298 6.24 5.71 19.04
N ILE A 299 6.13 7.01 18.74
CA ILE A 299 4.86 7.65 18.36
C ILE A 299 4.83 7.91 16.85
N TRP A 300 3.98 7.18 16.18
CA TRP A 300 3.60 7.41 14.78
C TRP A 300 2.30 8.19 14.71
N SER A 301 2.12 8.99 13.65
CA SER A 301 0.85 9.68 13.39
C SER A 301 0.61 9.93 11.91
N SER A 302 -0.68 10.13 11.59
CA SER A 302 -1.13 10.53 10.25
C SER A 302 -2.29 11.52 10.36
N ALA A 303 -2.24 12.60 9.59
CA ALA A 303 -3.37 13.52 9.42
C ALA A 303 -4.15 13.16 8.16
N HIS A 304 -5.47 13.14 8.25
CA HIS A 304 -6.37 12.77 7.18
C HIS A 304 -7.35 13.90 6.88
N LEU A 305 -7.43 14.25 5.60
CA LEU A 305 -8.43 15.14 5.06
C LEU A 305 -9.27 14.33 4.07
N ALA A 306 -10.59 14.34 4.20
CA ALA A 306 -11.45 13.56 3.32
C ALA A 306 -12.72 14.33 2.96
N ALA A 307 -13.27 14.05 1.79
CA ALA A 307 -14.53 14.59 1.32
C ALA A 307 -15.28 13.55 0.49
N GLY A 308 -16.60 13.50 0.67
CA GLY A 308 -17.52 12.84 -0.25
C GLY A 308 -18.01 13.83 -1.32
N PRO A 309 -18.60 13.35 -2.43
CA PRO A 309 -19.23 14.20 -3.44
C PRO A 309 -20.55 14.80 -2.93
N GLY A 310 -21.10 15.83 -3.62
CA GLY A 310 -22.43 16.35 -3.36
C GLY A 310 -22.54 17.48 -2.33
N GLY A 311 -21.45 18.21 -2.08
CA GLY A 311 -21.47 19.43 -1.26
C GLY A 311 -21.46 19.19 0.25
N GLY A 312 -21.20 17.97 0.71
CA GLY A 312 -21.00 17.67 2.13
C GLY A 312 -19.74 18.35 2.69
N ASN A 313 -19.74 18.65 3.99
CA ASN A 313 -18.56 19.22 4.64
C ASN A 313 -17.40 18.21 4.62
N PRO A 314 -16.20 18.64 4.20
CA PRO A 314 -15.00 17.83 4.37
C PRO A 314 -14.70 17.56 5.85
N THR A 315 -13.88 16.55 6.11
CA THR A 315 -13.45 16.15 7.45
C THR A 315 -11.95 16.29 7.61
N VAL A 316 -11.51 16.57 8.83
CA VAL A 316 -10.11 16.55 9.24
C VAL A 316 -9.95 15.76 10.52
N SER A 317 -9.02 14.82 10.52
CA SER A 317 -8.73 13.96 11.66
C SER A 317 -7.24 13.64 11.76
N VAL A 318 -6.81 13.21 12.94
CA VAL A 318 -5.47 12.72 13.20
C VAL A 318 -5.56 11.36 13.87
N ALA A 319 -4.86 10.38 13.32
CA ALA A 319 -4.61 9.10 13.97
C ALA A 319 -3.19 9.10 14.54
N ALA A 320 -3.03 8.49 15.72
CA ALA A 320 -1.71 8.26 16.30
C ALA A 320 -1.64 6.85 16.90
N PHE A 321 -0.44 6.30 16.87
CA PHE A 321 -0.11 4.97 17.40
C PHE A 321 1.17 5.07 18.21
N SER A 322 1.20 4.46 19.38
CA SER A 322 2.38 4.46 20.24
C SER A 322 2.75 3.05 20.70
N LEU A 323 4.04 2.76 20.68
CA LEU A 323 4.68 1.61 21.33
C LEU A 323 5.13 1.94 22.76
N GLY A 324 4.94 3.18 23.20
CA GLY A 324 5.22 3.68 24.54
C GLY A 324 4.02 3.57 25.49
N THR A 325 4.07 4.34 26.56
CA THR A 325 3.03 4.32 27.58
C THR A 325 1.76 5.08 27.17
N TYR A 326 0.66 4.82 27.85
CA TYR A 326 -0.58 5.59 27.68
C TYR A 326 -0.37 7.08 27.98
N GLY A 327 0.39 7.38 29.03
CA GLY A 327 0.68 8.77 29.44
C GLY A 327 1.47 9.51 28.38
N ASP A 328 2.45 8.87 27.74
CA ASP A 328 3.26 9.49 26.68
C ASP A 328 2.37 9.91 25.50
N LEU A 329 1.48 9.01 25.04
CA LEU A 329 0.58 9.35 23.93
C LEU A 329 -0.49 10.37 24.36
N GLN A 330 -1.00 10.29 25.59
CA GLN A 330 -1.93 11.29 26.12
C GLN A 330 -1.29 12.70 26.11
N ASN A 331 -0.08 12.82 26.66
CA ASN A 331 0.65 14.09 26.67
C ASN A 331 0.91 14.62 25.25
N ALA A 332 1.29 13.73 24.34
CA ALA A 332 1.50 14.10 22.94
C ALA A 332 0.21 14.62 22.28
N VAL A 333 -0.93 14.00 22.56
CA VAL A 333 -2.27 14.42 22.07
C VAL A 333 -2.65 15.78 22.66
N ASP A 334 -2.44 15.99 23.95
CA ASP A 334 -2.73 17.25 24.61
C ASP A 334 -1.88 18.41 24.03
N LEU A 335 -0.58 18.17 23.82
CA LEU A 335 0.31 19.13 23.16
C LEU A 335 -0.12 19.46 21.72
N LEU A 336 -0.68 18.50 20.98
CA LEU A 336 -1.23 18.77 19.65
C LEU A 336 -2.45 19.68 19.75
N ALA A 337 -3.36 19.41 20.67
CA ALA A 337 -4.55 20.23 20.90
C ALA A 337 -4.18 21.68 21.28
N ASP A 338 -3.17 21.85 22.14
CA ASP A 338 -2.65 23.17 22.53
C ASP A 338 -2.08 23.94 21.33
N ARG A 339 -1.32 23.27 20.46
CA ARG A 339 -0.77 23.88 19.24
C ARG A 339 -1.84 24.26 18.22
N ILE A 340 -2.93 23.49 18.14
CA ILE A 340 -4.09 23.81 17.31
C ILE A 340 -4.89 25.00 17.89
N GLY A 341 -4.77 25.25 19.19
CA GLY A 341 -5.53 26.27 19.93
C GLY A 341 -6.98 25.85 20.16
N ALA A 342 -7.29 24.57 20.10
CA ALA A 342 -8.62 24.03 20.39
C ALA A 342 -8.56 22.54 20.71
N PRO A 343 -9.34 22.05 21.69
CA PRO A 343 -9.49 20.63 21.93
C PRO A 343 -10.12 19.94 20.71
N ALA A 344 -9.82 18.67 20.52
CA ALA A 344 -10.51 17.86 19.52
C ALA A 344 -12.00 17.71 19.89
N SER A 345 -12.87 17.72 18.89
CA SER A 345 -14.32 17.47 19.06
C SER A 345 -14.61 16.03 19.46
N SER A 346 -13.72 15.11 19.07
CA SER A 346 -13.78 13.70 19.42
C SER A 346 -12.37 13.19 19.66
N VAL A 347 -12.17 12.46 20.76
CA VAL A 347 -10.93 11.78 21.11
C VAL A 347 -11.24 10.36 21.53
N SER A 348 -10.59 9.39 20.91
CA SER A 348 -10.59 8.00 21.34
C SER A 348 -9.17 7.55 21.61
N LEU A 349 -8.79 7.38 22.86
CA LEU A 349 -7.48 6.90 23.30
C LEU A 349 -7.66 5.53 23.97
N ARG A 350 -6.97 4.50 23.43
CA ARG A 350 -7.17 3.11 23.86
C ARG A 350 -5.84 2.35 23.98
N ARG A 351 -5.66 1.63 25.11
CA ARG A 351 -4.65 0.58 25.22
C ARG A 351 -5.11 -0.66 24.47
N ARG A 352 -4.20 -1.32 23.77
CA ARG A 352 -4.45 -2.54 23.00
C ARG A 352 -3.20 -3.41 23.00
N SER A 353 -3.36 -4.69 22.76
CA SER A 353 -2.24 -5.49 22.28
C SER A 353 -1.83 -5.02 20.88
N TYR A 354 -0.61 -5.34 20.47
CA TYR A 354 -0.15 -5.01 19.11
C TYR A 354 -1.08 -5.63 18.05
N GLN A 355 -1.48 -6.89 18.24
CA GLN A 355 -2.36 -7.59 17.31
C GLN A 355 -3.73 -6.91 17.19
N GLU A 356 -4.37 -6.54 18.32
CA GLU A 356 -5.63 -5.80 18.30
C GLU A 356 -5.50 -4.46 17.56
N SER A 357 -4.38 -3.77 17.76
CA SER A 357 -4.12 -2.52 17.01
C SER A 357 -3.98 -2.77 15.52
N MET A 358 -3.27 -3.82 15.11
CA MET A 358 -3.16 -4.17 13.68
C MET A 358 -4.52 -4.55 13.10
N LEU A 359 -5.40 -5.26 13.84
CA LEU A 359 -6.77 -5.55 13.40
C LEU A 359 -7.63 -4.27 13.26
N VAL A 360 -7.44 -3.28 14.15
CA VAL A 360 -8.12 -1.97 14.02
C VAL A 360 -7.69 -1.27 12.74
N TYR A 361 -6.38 -1.17 12.49
CA TYR A 361 -5.86 -0.54 11.26
C TYR A 361 -6.18 -1.35 9.99
N ALA A 362 -6.38 -2.64 10.10
CA ALA A 362 -6.81 -3.53 9.01
C ALA A 362 -8.32 -3.42 8.70
N GLY A 363 -9.10 -2.70 9.54
CA GLY A 363 -10.57 -2.68 9.42
C GLY A 363 -11.22 -4.02 9.80
N CYS A 364 -10.51 -4.87 10.54
CA CYS A 364 -10.92 -6.24 10.88
C CYS A 364 -11.30 -6.41 12.37
N SER A 365 -11.51 -5.31 13.10
CA SER A 365 -11.96 -5.41 14.49
C SER A 365 -13.34 -6.06 14.58
N GLY A 366 -13.45 -7.11 15.40
CA GLY A 366 -14.73 -7.78 15.64
C GLY A 366 -15.12 -8.85 14.61
N ILE A 367 -14.26 -9.13 13.64
CA ILE A 367 -14.41 -10.28 12.73
C ILE A 367 -13.29 -11.31 12.95
N THR A 368 -13.52 -12.54 12.49
CA THR A 368 -12.52 -13.61 12.62
C THR A 368 -11.38 -13.43 11.63
N ASP A 369 -10.26 -14.09 11.88
CA ASP A 369 -9.10 -14.12 11.00
C ASP A 369 -9.48 -14.55 9.57
N ALA A 370 -10.27 -15.61 9.43
CA ALA A 370 -10.75 -16.10 8.14
C ALA A 370 -11.66 -15.09 7.41
N GLN A 371 -12.42 -14.29 8.17
CA GLN A 371 -13.25 -13.23 7.60
C GLN A 371 -12.42 -12.02 7.16
N CYS A 372 -11.24 -11.79 7.75
CA CYS A 372 -10.34 -10.70 7.37
C CYS A 372 -9.54 -11.00 6.08
N HIS A 373 -10.19 -11.65 5.11
CA HIS A 373 -9.68 -11.98 3.78
C HIS A 373 -10.70 -11.63 2.70
N LEU A 374 -10.26 -11.59 1.46
CA LEU A 374 -11.19 -11.58 0.32
C LEU A 374 -11.89 -12.95 0.20
N PRO A 375 -13.18 -12.96 -0.21
CA PRO A 375 -13.90 -14.22 -0.41
C PRO A 375 -13.38 -15.00 -1.61
N GLY A 376 -13.36 -16.33 -1.51
CA GLY A 376 -13.00 -17.22 -2.61
C GLY A 376 -12.22 -18.46 -2.18
N THR A 377 -11.89 -19.31 -3.16
CA THR A 377 -11.17 -20.58 -2.98
C THR A 377 -9.76 -20.57 -3.59
N THR A 378 -9.39 -19.50 -4.30
CA THR A 378 -8.04 -19.38 -4.86
C THR A 378 -7.02 -19.03 -3.76
N PRO A 379 -5.74 -19.39 -3.90
CA PRO A 379 -4.73 -19.10 -2.88
C PRO A 379 -4.72 -17.63 -2.43
N GLY A 380 -4.61 -17.40 -1.12
CA GLY A 380 -4.66 -16.06 -0.50
C GLY A 380 -6.06 -15.49 -0.29
N ARG A 381 -7.12 -16.29 -0.52
CA ARG A 381 -8.52 -16.00 -0.20
C ARG A 381 -9.08 -17.04 0.76
N THR A 382 -10.20 -16.76 1.38
CA THR A 382 -10.93 -17.74 2.20
C THR A 382 -12.41 -17.80 1.82
N THR A 383 -13.05 -18.95 2.00
CA THR A 383 -14.49 -19.09 1.74
C THR A 383 -15.34 -18.29 2.73
N GLN A 384 -14.77 -17.94 3.88
CA GLN A 384 -15.40 -17.11 4.92
C GLN A 384 -15.03 -15.63 4.80
N GLY A 385 -14.19 -15.27 3.82
CA GLY A 385 -13.75 -13.89 3.62
C GLY A 385 -14.91 -12.92 3.43
N THR A 386 -14.84 -11.77 4.10
CA THR A 386 -15.89 -10.72 4.03
C THR A 386 -15.38 -9.40 3.49
N LEU A 387 -14.05 -9.27 3.31
CA LEU A 387 -13.47 -8.03 2.80
C LEU A 387 -13.89 -7.77 1.36
N GLN A 388 -14.07 -6.50 1.05
CA GLN A 388 -14.45 -6.05 -0.29
C GLN A 388 -13.22 -5.54 -1.04
N ARG A 389 -13.29 -5.64 -2.37
CA ARG A 389 -12.35 -5.02 -3.29
C ARG A 389 -12.79 -3.57 -3.55
N GLU A 390 -11.85 -2.70 -3.83
CA GLU A 390 -12.10 -1.27 -4.00
C GLU A 390 -11.78 -0.78 -5.41
N THR A 391 -12.42 0.32 -5.81
CA THR A 391 -12.13 1.04 -7.06
C THR A 391 -11.52 2.39 -6.73
N TYR A 392 -10.26 2.58 -7.05
CA TYR A 392 -9.56 3.83 -6.75
C TYR A 392 -8.40 4.12 -7.71
N ALA A 393 -7.96 5.36 -7.70
CA ALA A 393 -6.66 5.78 -8.21
C ALA A 393 -5.92 6.56 -7.14
N ALA A 394 -4.59 6.52 -7.17
CA ALA A 394 -3.78 7.20 -6.18
C ALA A 394 -2.51 7.80 -6.79
N ALA A 395 -1.98 8.81 -6.09
CA ALA A 395 -0.67 9.41 -6.31
C ALA A 395 -0.02 9.73 -4.96
N SER A 396 1.26 10.03 -4.95
CA SER A 396 1.98 10.35 -3.73
C SER A 396 3.09 11.37 -3.96
N ASP A 397 3.45 12.06 -2.89
CA ASP A 397 4.62 12.92 -2.80
C ASP A 397 5.33 12.74 -1.47
N PHE A 398 6.64 12.95 -1.44
CA PHE A 398 7.40 13.14 -0.21
C PHE A 398 7.63 14.64 0.05
N TYR A 399 7.62 15.01 1.32
CA TYR A 399 7.89 16.37 1.79
C TYR A 399 9.08 16.34 2.75
N ASP A 400 10.14 17.06 2.40
CA ASP A 400 11.36 17.15 3.22
C ASP A 400 11.28 18.31 4.23
N ARG A 401 10.31 19.19 4.05
CA ARG A 401 10.01 20.34 4.90
C ARG A 401 8.50 20.55 5.02
N SER A 402 8.10 21.34 5.99
CA SER A 402 6.72 21.70 6.22
C SER A 402 6.15 22.52 5.06
N LEU A 403 4.87 22.34 4.78
CA LEU A 403 4.13 23.15 3.83
C LEU A 403 4.08 24.61 4.29
N SER A 404 4.31 25.53 3.37
CA SER A 404 4.03 26.95 3.61
C SER A 404 2.52 27.19 3.82
N PRO A 405 2.10 28.37 4.32
CA PRO A 405 0.69 28.70 4.43
C PRO A 405 -0.07 28.56 3.09
N ALA A 406 0.58 28.87 1.96
CA ALA A 406 0.01 28.67 0.63
C ALA A 406 -0.13 27.18 0.27
N GLY A 407 0.84 26.33 0.65
CA GLY A 407 0.75 24.87 0.48
C GLY A 407 -0.35 24.25 1.32
N VAL A 408 -0.53 24.69 2.56
CA VAL A 408 -1.65 24.26 3.43
C VAL A 408 -2.98 24.69 2.79
N GLN A 409 -3.08 25.93 2.28
CA GLN A 409 -4.30 26.37 1.61
C GLN A 409 -4.61 25.54 0.37
N ALA A 410 -3.60 25.26 -0.46
CA ALA A 410 -3.78 24.40 -1.64
C ALA A 410 -4.30 23.01 -1.27
N LEU A 411 -3.82 22.43 -0.17
CA LEU A 411 -4.29 21.14 0.35
C LEU A 411 -5.79 21.19 0.72
N LEU A 412 -6.21 22.25 1.44
CA LEU A 412 -7.61 22.44 1.83
C LEU A 412 -8.51 22.66 0.60
N ASP A 413 -8.08 23.54 -0.33
CA ASP A 413 -8.82 23.82 -1.57
C ASP A 413 -9.04 22.55 -2.39
N ARG A 414 -8.05 21.64 -2.43
CA ARG A 414 -8.18 20.36 -3.13
C ARG A 414 -9.16 19.41 -2.43
N THR A 415 -9.17 19.39 -1.10
CA THR A 415 -10.14 18.58 -0.35
C THR A 415 -11.55 19.10 -0.59
N GLU A 416 -11.78 20.41 -0.49
CA GLU A 416 -13.07 21.04 -0.78
C GLU A 416 -13.50 20.88 -2.24
N ALA A 417 -12.55 20.84 -3.18
CA ALA A 417 -12.85 20.61 -4.59
C ALA A 417 -13.49 19.24 -4.83
N PHE A 418 -13.13 18.21 -4.03
CA PHE A 418 -13.81 16.92 -4.13
C PHE A 418 -15.27 17.00 -3.70
N ALA A 419 -15.57 17.71 -2.61
CA ALA A 419 -16.94 17.90 -2.13
C ALA A 419 -17.85 18.55 -3.19
N ARG A 420 -17.29 19.33 -4.11
CA ARG A 420 -18.04 19.98 -5.21
C ARG A 420 -18.32 19.05 -6.41
N ILE A 421 -17.77 17.83 -6.44
CA ILE A 421 -18.11 16.83 -7.47
C ILE A 421 -19.58 16.46 -7.30
N PRO A 422 -20.41 16.49 -8.36
CA PRO A 422 -21.83 16.11 -8.28
C PRO A 422 -22.01 14.65 -7.83
N VAL A 423 -23.03 14.37 -7.02
CA VAL A 423 -23.35 12.99 -6.56
C VAL A 423 -23.57 12.02 -7.72
N THR A 424 -24.12 12.50 -8.83
CA THR A 424 -24.35 11.72 -10.06
C THR A 424 -23.04 11.26 -10.73
N ALA A 425 -21.89 11.80 -10.31
CA ALA A 425 -20.58 11.49 -10.91
C ALA A 425 -19.92 10.26 -10.25
N SER A 426 -20.61 9.12 -10.21
CA SER A 426 -20.04 7.81 -9.81
C SER A 426 -19.72 7.63 -8.32
N GLY A 427 -20.27 8.44 -7.41
CA GLY A 427 -20.06 8.26 -5.95
C GLY A 427 -18.61 8.33 -5.50
N GLY A 428 -18.27 7.61 -4.44
CA GLY A 428 -16.90 7.46 -3.93
C GLY A 428 -16.45 8.54 -2.96
N GLY A 429 -15.13 8.74 -2.82
CA GLY A 429 -14.52 9.70 -1.91
C GLY A 429 -13.15 10.18 -2.38
N GLY A 430 -12.79 11.40 -1.97
CA GLY A 430 -11.44 11.95 -2.08
C GLY A 430 -10.79 12.03 -0.72
N SER A 431 -9.56 11.55 -0.61
CA SER A 431 -8.80 11.64 0.63
C SER A 431 -7.35 12.02 0.39
N ILE A 432 -6.80 12.75 1.36
CA ILE A 432 -5.39 13.11 1.45
C ILE A 432 -4.90 12.65 2.82
N ALA A 433 -3.99 11.69 2.84
CA ALA A 433 -3.34 11.24 4.05
C ALA A 433 -1.91 11.77 4.10
N LEU A 434 -1.56 12.44 5.19
CA LEU A 434 -0.20 12.90 5.49
C LEU A 434 0.36 12.02 6.60
N THR A 435 1.35 11.19 6.30
CA THR A 435 1.97 10.26 7.25
C THR A 435 3.29 10.81 7.75
N ALA A 436 3.47 10.92 9.06
CA ALA A 436 4.73 11.33 9.67
C ALA A 436 5.80 10.25 9.45
N LEU A 437 6.92 10.66 8.87
CA LEU A 437 8.16 9.89 8.77
C LEU A 437 9.13 10.29 9.88
N GLY A 438 10.40 10.02 9.73
CA GLY A 438 11.41 10.28 10.76
C GLY A 438 11.76 9.03 11.56
N GLY A 439 12.38 9.21 12.73
CA GLY A 439 12.78 8.10 13.59
C GLY A 439 13.72 7.12 12.91
N ALA A 440 13.50 5.83 13.11
CA ALA A 440 14.32 4.77 12.53
C ALA A 440 14.37 4.79 11.00
N ILE A 441 13.33 5.28 10.32
CA ILE A 441 13.31 5.41 8.84
C ILE A 441 14.45 6.33 8.38
N ASN A 442 14.59 7.49 9.02
CA ASN A 442 15.52 8.54 8.61
C ASN A 442 16.94 8.32 9.15
N ARG A 443 17.16 7.38 10.08
CA ARG A 443 18.50 7.00 10.55
C ARG A 443 19.23 6.06 9.59
N VAL A 444 18.51 5.39 8.69
CA VAL A 444 19.12 4.56 7.64
C VAL A 444 19.73 5.48 6.57
N SER A 445 20.99 5.26 6.23
CA SER A 445 21.64 6.03 5.15
C SER A 445 20.90 5.83 3.82
N PRO A 446 20.68 6.89 3.03
CA PRO A 446 20.03 6.80 1.71
C PRO A 446 20.71 5.83 0.73
N GLN A 447 22.02 5.53 0.95
CA GLN A 447 22.79 4.62 0.10
C GLN A 447 22.71 3.15 0.56
N SER A 448 22.25 2.89 1.79
CA SER A 448 22.23 1.52 2.38
C SER A 448 21.20 0.60 1.75
N THR A 449 20.19 1.16 1.08
CA THR A 449 19.10 0.44 0.40
C THR A 449 18.69 1.20 -0.85
N ALA A 450 17.95 0.56 -1.75
CA ALA A 450 17.39 1.24 -2.93
C ALA A 450 16.23 2.21 -2.59
N PHE A 451 15.71 2.18 -1.37
CA PHE A 451 14.78 3.20 -0.87
C PHE A 451 15.57 4.44 -0.40
N VAL A 452 15.61 5.48 -1.22
CA VAL A 452 16.48 6.65 -1.03
C VAL A 452 15.85 7.79 -0.21
N HIS A 453 14.54 7.77 0.04
CA HIS A 453 13.78 8.90 0.64
C HIS A 453 13.95 8.98 2.16
N ARG A 454 15.20 8.98 2.62
CA ARG A 454 15.56 8.92 4.06
C ARG A 454 15.60 10.30 4.75
N GLY A 455 15.55 11.39 3.97
CA GLY A 455 15.47 12.74 4.51
C GLY A 455 14.05 13.31 4.62
N SER A 456 13.06 12.57 4.12
CA SER A 456 11.69 13.07 4.06
C SER A 456 11.00 13.04 5.43
N ARG A 457 10.25 14.09 5.74
CA ARG A 457 9.51 14.27 7.00
C ARG A 457 8.08 13.71 6.93
N VAL A 458 7.47 13.82 5.75
CA VAL A 458 6.07 13.43 5.53
C VAL A 458 5.95 12.71 4.19
N LEU A 459 5.19 11.61 4.18
CA LEU A 459 4.67 10.97 2.97
C LEU A 459 3.21 11.37 2.82
N ALA A 460 2.86 12.00 1.70
CA ALA A 460 1.47 12.25 1.33
C ALA A 460 0.97 11.18 0.36
N GLN A 461 -0.25 10.74 0.59
CA GLN A 461 -1.01 9.89 -0.32
C GLN A 461 -2.31 10.60 -0.69
N TYR A 462 -2.57 10.72 -1.98
CA TYR A 462 -3.81 11.26 -2.53
C TYR A 462 -4.58 10.10 -3.13
N ILE A 463 -5.84 9.91 -2.73
CA ILE A 463 -6.69 8.82 -3.21
C ILE A 463 -8.01 9.41 -3.69
N ALA A 464 -8.43 8.99 -4.86
CA ALA A 464 -9.78 9.16 -5.36
C ALA A 464 -10.41 7.79 -5.55
N SER A 465 -11.53 7.53 -4.91
CA SER A 465 -12.31 6.31 -5.05
C SER A 465 -13.65 6.59 -5.73
N TRP A 466 -14.23 5.56 -6.33
CA TRP A 466 -15.55 5.66 -6.97
C TRP A 466 -16.25 4.29 -7.01
N THR A 467 -17.53 4.31 -7.38
CA THR A 467 -18.36 3.09 -7.43
C THR A 467 -17.78 2.10 -8.46
N PRO A 468 -17.60 0.82 -8.10
CA PRO A 468 -17.17 -0.23 -9.02
C PRO A 468 -18.03 -0.28 -10.29
N GLY A 469 -17.40 -0.53 -11.44
CA GLY A 469 -18.08 -0.62 -12.72
C GLY A 469 -18.40 0.72 -13.40
N THR A 470 -18.09 1.86 -12.76
CA THR A 470 -18.23 3.20 -13.37
C THR A 470 -16.88 3.76 -13.81
N ALA A 471 -16.88 4.76 -14.69
CA ALA A 471 -15.65 5.33 -15.24
C ALA A 471 -14.85 6.16 -14.22
N GLY A 472 -15.52 6.81 -13.25
CA GLY A 472 -14.87 7.66 -12.25
C GLY A 472 -14.08 8.84 -12.82
N ALA A 473 -14.49 9.40 -13.96
CA ALA A 473 -13.74 10.45 -14.66
C ALA A 473 -13.49 11.69 -13.77
N ALA A 474 -14.53 12.19 -13.11
CA ALA A 474 -14.41 13.36 -12.23
C ALA A 474 -13.47 13.12 -11.04
N GLN A 475 -13.48 11.90 -10.49
CA GLN A 475 -12.62 11.48 -9.41
C GLN A 475 -11.15 11.38 -9.87
N GLN A 476 -10.91 10.82 -11.05
CA GLN A 476 -9.58 10.75 -11.66
C GLN A 476 -9.04 12.15 -12.01
N ASP A 477 -9.87 13.04 -12.54
CA ASP A 477 -9.50 14.43 -12.81
C ASP A 477 -9.17 15.19 -11.51
N TRP A 478 -9.94 14.96 -10.45
CA TRP A 478 -9.62 15.52 -9.14
C TRP A 478 -8.25 15.05 -8.66
N LEU A 479 -7.95 13.76 -8.76
CA LEU A 479 -6.66 13.20 -8.37
C LEU A 479 -5.51 13.84 -9.15
N LYS A 480 -5.63 13.90 -10.47
CA LYS A 480 -4.64 14.54 -11.37
C LYS A 480 -4.39 15.99 -10.97
N ASN A 481 -5.46 16.76 -10.78
CA ASN A 481 -5.37 18.17 -10.41
C ASN A 481 -4.83 18.37 -8.98
N THR A 482 -5.15 17.46 -8.06
CA THR A 482 -4.63 17.50 -6.68
C THR A 482 -3.15 17.21 -6.65
N HIS A 483 -2.70 16.14 -7.33
CA HIS A 483 -1.28 15.83 -7.42
C HIS A 483 -0.49 16.96 -8.10
N ALA A 484 -0.98 17.52 -9.21
CA ALA A 484 -0.32 18.65 -9.89
C ALA A 484 -0.24 19.90 -9.00
N ALA A 485 -1.27 20.19 -8.20
CA ALA A 485 -1.28 21.31 -7.27
C ALA A 485 -0.28 21.11 -6.13
N MET A 486 -0.18 19.89 -5.58
CA MET A 486 0.65 19.60 -4.40
C MET A 486 2.11 19.34 -4.76
N ARG A 487 2.40 18.77 -5.93
CA ARG A 487 3.75 18.47 -6.41
C ARG A 487 4.70 19.66 -6.37
N ARG A 488 4.20 20.87 -6.63
CA ARG A 488 4.98 22.13 -6.56
C ARG A 488 5.46 22.49 -5.16
N HIS A 489 4.84 21.95 -4.13
CA HIS A 489 5.18 22.15 -2.72
C HIS A 489 5.99 20.98 -2.14
N ALA A 490 6.11 19.88 -2.90
CA ALA A 490 6.78 18.64 -2.52
C ALA A 490 8.27 18.63 -2.89
N SER A 491 8.99 17.60 -2.45
CA SER A 491 10.42 17.41 -2.77
C SER A 491 10.69 17.01 -4.22
N GLY A 492 9.66 16.61 -4.97
CA GLY A 492 9.81 15.99 -6.28
C GLY A 492 9.97 14.46 -6.23
N ALA A 493 10.03 13.87 -5.05
CA ALA A 493 10.04 12.42 -4.85
C ALA A 493 8.62 11.86 -4.69
N ALA A 494 8.45 10.57 -5.02
CA ALA A 494 7.20 9.84 -4.88
C ALA A 494 7.46 8.42 -4.37
N TYR A 495 6.45 7.77 -3.80
CA TYR A 495 6.60 6.44 -3.24
C TYR A 495 6.25 5.36 -4.26
N GLN A 496 7.22 4.49 -4.58
CA GLN A 496 7.08 3.47 -5.61
C GLN A 496 5.98 2.43 -5.33
N ASN A 497 5.63 2.17 -4.06
CA ASN A 497 4.48 1.33 -3.73
C ASN A 497 3.13 2.02 -3.98
N TYR A 498 3.12 3.35 -4.10
CA TYR A 498 1.96 4.14 -4.50
C TYR A 498 2.09 4.54 -5.97
N THR A 499 2.38 3.55 -6.81
CA THR A 499 2.69 3.72 -8.23
C THR A 499 1.64 4.57 -8.95
N ASN A 500 2.11 5.65 -9.58
CA ASN A 500 1.29 6.53 -10.41
C ASN A 500 1.71 6.37 -11.89
N PRO A 501 0.88 5.74 -12.75
CA PRO A 501 1.18 5.57 -14.17
C PRO A 501 1.38 6.88 -14.95
N ALA A 502 0.77 7.98 -14.45
CA ALA A 502 0.88 9.30 -15.08
C ALA A 502 2.18 10.05 -14.74
N LEU A 503 3.03 9.49 -13.87
CA LEU A 503 4.29 10.13 -13.48
C LEU A 503 5.34 9.91 -14.56
N THR A 504 5.70 10.95 -15.29
CA THR A 504 6.65 10.89 -16.41
C THR A 504 8.11 10.82 -15.97
N ASP A 505 8.45 11.51 -14.88
CA ASP A 505 9.80 11.52 -14.26
C ASP A 505 9.98 10.42 -13.20
N TRP A 506 9.26 9.30 -13.33
CA TRP A 506 9.14 8.25 -12.32
C TRP A 506 10.48 7.68 -11.84
N ARG A 507 11.48 7.51 -12.73
CA ARG A 507 12.80 6.99 -12.34
C ARG A 507 13.45 7.86 -11.28
N ARG A 508 13.47 9.18 -11.53
CA ARG A 508 14.00 10.15 -10.58
C ARG A 508 13.12 10.25 -9.33
N ALA A 509 11.79 10.27 -9.51
CA ALA A 509 10.87 10.44 -8.40
C ALA A 509 10.88 9.24 -7.43
N TYR A 510 10.96 8.00 -7.94
CA TYR A 510 10.95 6.80 -7.10
C TYR A 510 12.34 6.42 -6.58
N TYR A 511 13.39 6.61 -7.38
CA TYR A 511 14.71 6.03 -7.09
C TYR A 511 15.81 7.08 -6.90
N GLY A 512 15.56 8.36 -7.20
CA GLY A 512 16.51 9.44 -6.97
C GLY A 512 17.93 9.10 -7.46
N SER A 513 18.90 9.19 -6.55
CA SER A 513 20.31 8.86 -6.82
C SER A 513 20.60 7.37 -7.05
N ALA A 514 19.66 6.48 -6.76
CA ALA A 514 19.82 5.04 -7.00
C ALA A 514 19.50 4.61 -8.44
N ALA A 515 18.87 5.49 -9.25
CA ALA A 515 18.30 5.14 -10.55
C ALA A 515 19.29 4.49 -11.52
N ASP A 516 20.49 5.04 -11.67
CA ASP A 516 21.50 4.54 -12.61
C ASP A 516 22.06 3.18 -12.16
N ARG A 517 22.40 3.03 -10.89
CA ARG A 517 22.83 1.75 -10.32
C ARG A 517 21.76 0.66 -10.50
N LEU A 518 20.50 1.00 -10.31
CA LEU A 518 19.38 0.08 -10.52
C LEU A 518 19.22 -0.32 -11.99
N ALA A 519 19.41 0.62 -12.92
CA ALA A 519 19.37 0.32 -14.35
C ALA A 519 20.49 -0.66 -14.76
N ASP A 520 21.69 -0.52 -14.20
CA ASP A 520 22.81 -1.44 -14.48
C ASP A 520 22.56 -2.82 -13.86
N LEU A 521 22.00 -2.90 -12.65
CA LEU A 521 21.57 -4.17 -12.06
C LEU A 521 20.47 -4.83 -12.88
N LYS A 522 19.51 -4.06 -13.41
CA LYS A 522 18.48 -4.59 -14.31
C LYS A 522 19.07 -5.24 -15.54
N LYS A 523 20.03 -4.59 -16.21
CA LYS A 523 20.76 -5.17 -17.36
C LYS A 523 21.48 -6.47 -17.01
N ARG A 524 22.01 -6.57 -15.77
CA ARG A 524 22.74 -7.75 -15.31
C ARG A 524 21.82 -8.94 -14.98
N TYR A 525 20.69 -8.70 -14.29
CA TYR A 525 19.81 -9.75 -13.78
C TYR A 525 18.62 -10.06 -14.69
N ASP A 526 18.28 -9.18 -15.62
CA ASP A 526 17.21 -9.36 -16.60
C ASP A 526 17.56 -8.69 -17.94
N PRO A 527 18.65 -9.15 -18.62
CA PRO A 527 19.14 -8.55 -19.87
C PRO A 527 18.11 -8.62 -21.01
N GLU A 528 17.30 -9.66 -21.04
CA GLU A 528 16.25 -9.88 -22.04
C GLU A 528 14.94 -9.14 -21.71
N ARG A 529 14.89 -8.42 -20.58
CA ARG A 529 13.71 -7.71 -20.10
C ARG A 529 12.45 -8.60 -20.01
N LEU A 530 12.62 -9.82 -19.50
CA LEU A 530 11.52 -10.76 -19.29
C LEU A 530 10.49 -10.18 -18.30
N PHE A 531 10.97 -9.47 -17.27
CA PHE A 531 10.16 -8.74 -16.31
C PHE A 531 9.96 -7.29 -16.76
N ALA A 532 9.02 -7.10 -17.70
CA ALA A 532 8.74 -5.81 -18.31
C ALA A 532 7.34 -5.29 -17.94
N PHE A 533 7.28 -4.01 -17.56
CA PHE A 533 6.05 -3.24 -17.34
C PHE A 533 6.36 -1.75 -17.57
N PRO A 534 5.37 -0.85 -17.72
CA PRO A 534 5.62 0.52 -18.20
C PRO A 534 6.66 1.33 -17.42
N GLN A 535 6.78 1.14 -16.11
CA GLN A 535 7.80 1.81 -15.28
C GLN A 535 8.81 0.79 -14.70
N ALA A 536 9.12 -0.28 -15.44
CA ALA A 536 10.22 -1.19 -15.10
C ALA A 536 11.57 -0.50 -15.30
N LEU A 537 12.54 -0.88 -14.46
CA LEU A 537 13.92 -0.38 -14.51
C LEU A 537 14.62 -0.71 -15.82
#